data_f4ae13ef1d031d7ae17fdaba350d74e3
#
_entry.id   f4ae13ef1d031d7ae17fdaba350d74e3
#
_cell.length_a   1.000
_cell.length_b   1.000
_cell.length_c   1.000
_cell.angle_alpha   90.00
_cell.angle_beta   90.00
_cell.angle_gamma   90.00
#
_symmetry.space_group_name_H-M   'P 1'
#
loop_
_entity.id
_entity.type
_entity.pdbx_description
1 polymer ?
#
loop_
_entity_poly.entity_id
_entity_poly.type
_entity_poly.pdbx_seq_one_letter_code
_entity_poly.pdbx_strand_id
1 'polypeptide(L)'
;EILAPFLKDDGKLTLAQFRHNDGSLKEERSIFWARVSERLMQRLTEQSDYFGEVANIELDPPLLSPPQHEQFDMVLTFRNAHIWNESGHLYGTLQSIFQALKPGGVLGMVEHRSARLSDISSSAVEGYLDEAYVIAAAERAGFQLLQSSEINANPKDTKDYPKGVYALPPTLAMGLTDRDYYLAIGESDRMTLKFTKPARAAAD
;
A
#
# COMPACT_ATOMS: atom_id res chain seq x y z
N GLU A 1 -9.79 -8.93 3.96
CA GLU A 1 -10.44 -10.09 4.59
C GLU A 1 -9.91 -10.36 6.02
N ILE A 2 -8.59 -10.31 6.27
CA ILE A 2 -8.03 -10.62 7.60
C ILE A 2 -8.40 -9.54 8.63
N LEU A 3 -8.36 -8.25 8.26
CA LEU A 3 -8.63 -7.15 9.18
C LEU A 3 -10.10 -6.96 9.52
N ALA A 4 -11.01 -7.29 8.61
CA ALA A 4 -12.43 -7.04 8.79
C ALA A 4 -13.03 -7.73 10.04
N PRO A 5 -12.78 -9.03 10.30
CA PRO A 5 -13.30 -9.67 11.50
C PRO A 5 -12.81 -9.07 12.82
N PHE A 6 -11.59 -8.51 12.84
CA PHE A 6 -11.05 -7.85 14.05
C PHE A 6 -11.72 -6.52 14.37
N LEU A 7 -12.31 -5.87 13.36
CA LEU A 7 -12.94 -4.56 13.50
C LEU A 7 -14.47 -4.65 13.56
N LYS A 8 -15.04 -5.84 13.38
CA LYS A 8 -16.47 -6.06 13.20
C LYS A 8 -17.32 -5.44 14.30
N ASP A 9 -16.95 -5.63 15.56
CA ASP A 9 -17.79 -5.27 16.68
C ASP A 9 -17.52 -3.84 17.20
N ASP A 10 -16.24 -3.41 17.20
CA ASP A 10 -15.82 -2.15 17.85
C ASP A 10 -15.19 -1.14 16.90
N GLY A 11 -15.08 -1.46 15.61
CA GLY A 11 -14.40 -0.62 14.63
C GLY A 11 -15.15 -0.49 13.31
N LYS A 12 -14.54 0.24 12.38
CA LYS A 12 -15.03 0.37 11.01
C LYS A 12 -13.86 0.18 10.05
N LEU A 13 -14.03 -0.72 9.08
CA LEU A 13 -13.08 -0.89 8.00
C LEU A 13 -13.60 -0.17 6.75
N THR A 14 -12.74 0.66 6.17
CA THR A 14 -12.97 1.25 4.85
C THR A 14 -11.86 0.79 3.92
N LEU A 15 -12.22 0.24 2.77
CA LEU A 15 -11.26 -0.12 1.72
C LEU A 15 -11.13 1.02 0.74
N ALA A 16 -9.89 1.46 0.47
CA ALA A 16 -9.57 2.34 -0.64
C ALA A 16 -9.13 1.46 -1.82
N GLN A 17 -9.96 1.40 -2.85
CA GLN A 17 -9.81 0.48 -3.97
C GLN A 17 -9.74 1.21 -5.30
N PHE A 18 -9.33 0.48 -6.34
CA PHE A 18 -9.36 1.00 -7.70
C PHE A 18 -10.79 1.40 -8.10
N ARG A 19 -10.86 2.42 -8.96
CA ARG A 19 -12.11 2.91 -9.51
C ARG A 19 -12.97 1.78 -10.07
N HIS A 20 -14.27 1.84 -9.76
CA HIS A 20 -15.26 0.94 -10.35
C HIS A 20 -15.27 1.07 -11.89
N ASN A 21 -15.41 -0.06 -12.58
CA ASN A 21 -15.51 -0.06 -14.04
C ASN A 21 -16.94 0.26 -14.49
N ASP A 22 -17.21 1.52 -14.74
CA ASP A 22 -18.46 2.02 -15.30
C ASP A 22 -18.55 1.90 -16.84
N GLY A 23 -17.61 1.17 -17.45
CA GLY A 23 -17.44 1.04 -18.90
C GLY A 23 -16.50 2.07 -19.52
N SER A 24 -15.98 3.03 -18.75
CA SER A 24 -15.05 4.06 -19.23
C SER A 24 -13.59 3.61 -19.22
N LEU A 25 -13.24 2.57 -18.43
CA LEU A 25 -11.88 2.05 -18.35
C LEU A 25 -11.50 1.34 -19.65
N LYS A 26 -10.38 1.75 -20.24
CA LYS A 26 -9.89 1.20 -21.51
C LYS A 26 -8.65 0.31 -21.34
N GLU A 27 -7.87 0.52 -20.27
CA GLU A 27 -6.68 -0.26 -20.02
C GLU A 27 -7.01 -1.61 -19.39
N GLU A 28 -6.51 -2.70 -19.96
CA GLU A 28 -6.75 -4.06 -19.46
C GLU A 28 -6.35 -4.23 -18.00
N ARG A 29 -5.24 -3.63 -17.57
CA ARG A 29 -4.77 -3.66 -16.18
C ARG A 29 -5.77 -3.00 -15.23
N SER A 30 -6.30 -1.83 -15.60
CA SER A 30 -7.30 -1.11 -14.80
C SER A 30 -8.61 -1.89 -14.71
N ILE A 31 -9.06 -2.47 -15.82
CA ILE A 31 -10.25 -3.33 -15.87
C ILE A 31 -10.06 -4.57 -14.98
N PHE A 32 -8.87 -5.19 -15.03
CA PHE A 32 -8.56 -6.35 -14.19
C PHE A 32 -8.68 -6.01 -12.70
N TRP A 33 -8.06 -4.91 -12.25
CA TRP A 33 -8.08 -4.52 -10.85
C TRP A 33 -9.47 -4.05 -10.38
N ALA A 34 -10.24 -3.38 -11.23
CA ALA A 34 -11.62 -3.05 -10.94
C ALA A 34 -12.45 -4.31 -10.66
N ARG A 35 -12.31 -5.35 -11.50
CA ARG A 35 -12.99 -6.65 -11.28
C ARG A 35 -12.54 -7.35 -9.99
N VAL A 36 -11.26 -7.26 -9.64
CA VAL A 36 -10.75 -7.83 -8.37
C VAL A 36 -11.40 -7.11 -7.19
N SER A 37 -11.47 -5.78 -7.23
CA SER A 37 -12.13 -4.96 -6.21
C SER A 37 -13.61 -5.29 -6.07
N GLU A 38 -14.33 -5.40 -7.17
CA GLU A 38 -15.76 -5.76 -7.20
C GLU A 38 -16.01 -7.12 -6.55
N ARG A 39 -15.23 -8.15 -6.92
CA ARG A 39 -15.34 -9.49 -6.33
C ARG A 39 -15.06 -9.49 -4.83
N LEU A 40 -14.07 -8.73 -4.38
CA LEU A 40 -13.76 -8.59 -2.96
C LEU A 40 -14.95 -7.96 -2.22
N MET A 41 -15.49 -6.85 -2.72
CA MET A 41 -16.65 -6.19 -2.10
C MET A 41 -17.88 -7.07 -2.09
N GLN A 42 -18.16 -7.78 -3.17
CA GLN A 42 -19.25 -8.74 -3.23
C GLN A 42 -19.12 -9.80 -2.12
N ARG A 43 -17.94 -10.41 -1.99
CA ARG A 43 -17.68 -11.42 -0.95
C ARG A 43 -17.83 -10.86 0.47
N LEU A 44 -17.32 -9.66 0.73
CA LEU A 44 -17.43 -9.02 2.04
C LEU A 44 -18.89 -8.73 2.39
N THR A 45 -19.69 -8.29 1.40
CA THR A 45 -21.12 -8.02 1.56
C THR A 45 -21.93 -9.31 1.79
N GLU A 46 -21.68 -10.35 0.97
CA GLU A 46 -22.39 -11.64 1.09
C GLU A 46 -22.10 -12.36 2.41
N GLN A 47 -20.96 -12.09 3.03
CA GLN A 47 -20.54 -12.68 4.30
C GLN A 47 -20.42 -11.63 5.42
N SER A 48 -21.31 -10.64 5.43
CA SER A 48 -21.30 -9.55 6.40
C SER A 48 -21.47 -10.02 7.85
N ASP A 49 -22.12 -11.15 8.09
CA ASP A 49 -22.19 -11.78 9.41
C ASP A 49 -20.81 -12.14 9.96
N TYR A 50 -19.85 -12.45 9.08
CA TYR A 50 -18.47 -12.78 9.46
C TYR A 50 -17.55 -11.54 9.44
N PHE A 51 -17.64 -10.73 8.38
CA PHE A 51 -16.72 -9.61 8.16
C PHE A 51 -17.17 -8.28 8.78
N GLY A 52 -18.45 -8.17 9.19
CA GLY A 52 -19.05 -6.89 9.54
C GLY A 52 -19.33 -6.02 8.30
N GLU A 53 -19.77 -4.79 8.54
CA GLU A 53 -19.97 -3.80 7.47
C GLU A 53 -18.62 -3.20 7.07
N VAL A 54 -18.27 -3.34 5.78
CA VAL A 54 -17.05 -2.79 5.19
C VAL A 54 -17.42 -1.71 4.19
N ALA A 55 -16.97 -0.47 4.46
CA ALA A 55 -17.15 0.63 3.53
C ALA A 55 -16.12 0.60 2.41
N ASN A 56 -16.43 1.25 1.30
CA ASN A 56 -15.53 1.39 0.16
C ASN A 56 -15.42 2.85 -0.29
N ILE A 57 -14.20 3.28 -0.59
CA ILE A 57 -13.90 4.54 -1.29
C ILE A 57 -12.98 4.23 -2.46
N GLU A 58 -12.96 5.11 -3.45
CA GLU A 58 -12.05 4.97 -4.58
C GLU A 58 -10.71 5.63 -4.29
N LEU A 59 -9.62 4.98 -4.67
CA LEU A 59 -8.28 5.55 -4.75
C LEU A 59 -7.86 5.59 -6.22
N ASP A 60 -7.87 6.80 -6.77
CA ASP A 60 -7.31 7.14 -8.07
C ASP A 60 -6.11 8.07 -7.82
N PRO A 61 -4.90 7.50 -7.66
CA PRO A 61 -3.77 8.30 -7.22
C PRO A 61 -3.55 9.57 -8.05
N PRO A 62 -3.40 10.73 -7.41
CA PRO A 62 -3.14 10.91 -5.96
C PRO A 62 -4.40 11.12 -5.09
N LEU A 63 -5.61 10.93 -5.61
CA LEU A 63 -6.86 11.36 -4.96
C LEU A 63 -7.64 10.19 -4.34
N LEU A 64 -8.26 10.47 -3.19
CA LEU A 64 -9.34 9.65 -2.62
C LEU A 64 -10.69 10.22 -3.07
N SER A 65 -11.61 9.36 -3.50
CA SER A 65 -12.94 9.77 -3.93
C SER A 65 -14.03 9.01 -3.15
N PRO A 66 -14.93 9.72 -2.44
CA PRO A 66 -14.90 11.16 -2.21
C PRO A 66 -13.70 11.60 -1.34
N PRO A 67 -13.29 12.89 -1.39
CA PRO A 67 -12.21 13.39 -0.55
C PRO A 67 -12.47 13.12 0.92
N GLN A 68 -11.44 12.68 1.65
CA GLN A 68 -11.53 12.33 3.06
C GLN A 68 -10.78 13.38 3.90
N HIS A 69 -11.40 13.83 4.99
CA HIS A 69 -10.79 14.79 5.91
C HIS A 69 -10.99 14.34 7.35
N GLU A 70 -9.89 14.00 8.02
CA GLU A 70 -9.86 13.63 9.45
C GLU A 70 -10.89 12.56 9.84
N GLN A 71 -11.09 11.56 8.96
CA GLN A 71 -12.05 10.48 9.15
C GLN A 71 -11.46 9.27 9.86
N PHE A 72 -10.18 8.98 9.60
CA PHE A 72 -9.58 7.72 9.98
C PHE A 72 -8.61 7.87 11.15
N ASP A 73 -8.65 6.90 12.06
CA ASP A 73 -7.68 6.78 13.15
C ASP A 73 -6.40 6.10 12.65
N MET A 74 -6.52 5.23 11.64
CA MET A 74 -5.40 4.51 11.03
C MET A 74 -5.63 4.32 9.54
N VAL A 75 -4.55 4.44 8.77
CA VAL A 75 -4.48 4.02 7.37
C VAL A 75 -3.36 3.01 7.23
N LEU A 76 -3.62 1.93 6.51
CA LEU A 76 -2.64 0.90 6.20
C LEU A 76 -2.45 0.79 4.68
N THR A 77 -1.21 0.68 4.24
CA THR A 77 -0.89 0.43 2.84
C THR A 77 0.17 -0.66 2.72
N PHE A 78 -0.03 -1.55 1.75
CA PHE A 78 0.82 -2.71 1.55
C PHE A 78 1.24 -2.81 0.08
N ARG A 79 2.51 -2.54 -0.20
CA ARG A 79 3.13 -2.72 -1.53
C ARG A 79 2.45 -1.89 -2.64
N ASN A 80 2.14 -0.63 -2.34
CA ASN A 80 1.54 0.30 -3.29
C ASN A 80 2.41 1.53 -3.57
N ALA A 81 3.32 1.89 -2.64
CA ALA A 81 4.07 3.13 -2.75
C ALA A 81 4.97 3.15 -3.99
N HIS A 82 5.55 2.01 -4.40
CA HIS A 82 6.32 1.92 -5.64
C HIS A 82 5.46 2.21 -6.89
N ILE A 83 4.20 1.77 -6.91
CA ILE A 83 3.26 2.04 -8.01
C ILE A 83 2.92 3.54 -8.06
N TRP A 84 2.69 4.15 -6.91
CA TRP A 84 2.44 5.59 -6.83
C TRP A 84 3.66 6.41 -7.24
N ASN A 85 4.87 5.93 -6.90
CA ASN A 85 6.12 6.57 -7.28
C ASN A 85 6.37 6.48 -8.80
N GLU A 86 6.17 5.30 -9.40
CA GLU A 86 6.30 5.08 -10.85
C GLU A 86 5.39 6.01 -11.65
N SER A 87 4.17 6.25 -11.16
CA SER A 87 3.21 7.16 -11.78
C SER A 87 3.42 8.64 -11.43
N GLY A 88 4.42 8.98 -10.60
CA GLY A 88 4.68 10.35 -10.13
C GLY A 88 3.72 10.85 -9.06
N HIS A 89 2.93 9.97 -8.46
CA HIS A 89 1.86 10.33 -7.54
C HIS A 89 2.16 10.05 -6.06
N LEU A 90 3.34 9.52 -5.72
CA LEU A 90 3.67 9.13 -4.34
C LEU A 90 3.41 10.26 -3.34
N TYR A 91 3.96 11.45 -3.59
CA TYR A 91 3.79 12.58 -2.68
C TYR A 91 2.33 13.03 -2.55
N GLY A 92 1.62 13.18 -3.67
CA GLY A 92 0.21 13.58 -3.66
C GLY A 92 -0.69 12.57 -2.95
N THR A 93 -0.42 11.26 -3.12
CA THR A 93 -1.16 10.20 -2.42
C THR A 93 -0.90 10.25 -0.92
N LEU A 94 0.36 10.44 -0.50
CA LEU A 94 0.70 10.62 0.91
C LEU A 94 0.02 11.85 1.52
N GLN A 95 -0.10 12.96 0.77
CA GLN A 95 -0.84 14.14 1.21
C GLN A 95 -2.35 13.84 1.38
N SER A 96 -2.97 13.11 0.45
CA SER A 96 -4.38 12.73 0.56
C SER A 96 -4.60 11.81 1.78
N ILE A 97 -3.70 10.88 2.06
CA ILE A 97 -3.73 10.05 3.25
C ILE A 97 -3.56 10.89 4.52
N PHE A 98 -2.64 11.86 4.50
CA PHE A 98 -2.42 12.77 5.63
C PHE A 98 -3.68 13.60 5.96
N GLN A 99 -4.37 14.08 4.93
CA GLN A 99 -5.64 14.81 5.11
C GLN A 99 -6.73 13.90 5.66
N ALA A 100 -6.79 12.65 5.22
CA ALA A 100 -7.79 11.66 5.63
C ALA A 100 -7.64 11.21 7.09
N LEU A 101 -6.42 11.22 7.62
CA LEU A 101 -6.14 10.86 9.01
C LEU A 101 -6.53 11.98 9.99
N LYS A 102 -7.08 11.60 11.12
CA LYS A 102 -7.27 12.50 12.29
C LYS A 102 -5.90 12.96 12.82
N PRO A 103 -5.83 14.14 13.49
CA PRO A 103 -4.65 14.50 14.30
C PRO A 103 -4.33 13.38 15.30
N GLY A 104 -3.08 12.96 15.38
CA GLY A 104 -2.63 11.79 16.16
C GLY A 104 -2.85 10.44 15.47
N GLY A 105 -3.49 10.43 14.31
CA GLY A 105 -3.73 9.20 13.54
C GLY A 105 -2.44 8.58 13.00
N VAL A 106 -2.52 7.31 12.63
CA VAL A 106 -1.37 6.47 12.27
C VAL A 106 -1.43 6.06 10.81
N LEU A 107 -0.30 6.17 10.11
CA LEU A 107 -0.06 5.51 8.81
C LEU A 107 0.89 4.33 9.04
N GLY A 108 0.43 3.11 8.76
CA GLY A 108 1.27 1.92 8.66
C GLY A 108 1.57 1.60 7.20
N MET A 109 2.84 1.42 6.88
CA MET A 109 3.28 1.13 5.51
C MET A 109 4.21 -0.08 5.48
N VAL A 110 3.90 -1.01 4.57
CA VAL A 110 4.80 -2.11 4.20
C VAL A 110 5.13 -1.96 2.72
N GLU A 111 6.42 -1.86 2.38
CA GLU A 111 6.84 -1.67 0.99
C GLU A 111 8.12 -2.47 0.69
N HIS A 112 8.31 -2.87 -0.55
CA HIS A 112 9.51 -3.54 -1.03
C HIS A 112 10.71 -2.62 -0.91
N ARG A 113 11.73 -3.08 -0.19
CA ARG A 113 12.93 -2.28 0.16
C ARG A 113 14.07 -2.55 -0.82
N SER A 114 14.56 -1.50 -1.48
CA SER A 114 15.72 -1.59 -2.36
C SER A 114 17.03 -1.85 -1.58
N ALA A 115 18.04 -2.36 -2.29
CA ALA A 115 19.41 -2.36 -1.80
C ALA A 115 19.98 -0.97 -2.05
N ARG A 116 20.09 -0.14 -1.05
CA ARG A 116 20.75 1.16 -0.99
C ARG A 116 21.07 1.91 -2.31
N LEU A 117 20.62 3.18 -2.39
CA LEU A 117 21.13 4.25 -3.27
C LEU A 117 21.35 3.90 -4.76
N SER A 118 20.49 3.08 -5.32
CA SER A 118 20.33 3.01 -6.76
C SER A 118 19.46 4.18 -7.23
N ASP A 119 19.54 4.52 -8.50
CA ASP A 119 18.64 5.49 -9.12
C ASP A 119 17.18 5.18 -8.73
N ILE A 120 16.53 6.12 -8.04
CA ILE A 120 15.17 5.97 -7.49
C ILE A 120 14.19 5.55 -8.58
N SER A 121 14.36 6.07 -9.80
CA SER A 121 13.50 5.75 -10.93
C SER A 121 13.65 4.30 -11.38
N SER A 122 14.87 3.76 -11.43
CA SER A 122 15.10 2.37 -11.81
C SER A 122 14.58 1.40 -10.75
N SER A 123 14.78 1.69 -9.48
CA SER A 123 14.27 0.88 -8.38
C SER A 123 12.74 0.79 -8.39
N ALA A 124 12.05 1.89 -8.67
CA ALA A 124 10.59 1.89 -8.77
C ALA A 124 10.08 1.00 -9.91
N VAL A 125 10.74 0.98 -11.06
CA VAL A 125 10.40 0.11 -12.19
C VAL A 125 10.56 -1.37 -11.83
N GLU A 126 11.56 -1.68 -11.00
CA GLU A 126 11.78 -3.02 -10.45
C GLU A 126 10.86 -3.36 -9.26
N GLY A 127 10.04 -2.41 -8.82
CA GLY A 127 9.10 -2.56 -7.72
C GLY A 127 9.71 -2.36 -6.33
N TYR A 128 10.97 -1.92 -6.22
CA TYR A 128 11.64 -1.62 -4.96
C TYR A 128 11.79 -0.12 -4.74
N LEU A 129 11.72 0.33 -3.50
CA LEU A 129 11.98 1.72 -3.10
C LEU A 129 13.05 1.78 -2.01
N ASP A 130 13.84 2.85 -2.05
CA ASP A 130 14.76 3.17 -0.96
C ASP A 130 13.96 3.59 0.29
N GLU A 131 14.33 3.04 1.45
CA GLU A 131 13.61 3.30 2.71
C GLU A 131 13.73 4.77 3.13
N ALA A 132 14.91 5.36 3.00
CA ALA A 132 15.12 6.76 3.36
C ALA A 132 14.32 7.69 2.44
N TYR A 133 14.20 7.36 1.16
CA TYR A 133 13.37 8.10 0.22
C TYR A 133 11.89 8.06 0.59
N VAL A 134 11.36 6.90 0.96
CA VAL A 134 9.96 6.75 1.39
C VAL A 134 9.70 7.55 2.67
N ILE A 135 10.63 7.47 3.63
CA ILE A 135 10.55 8.26 4.88
C ILE A 135 10.52 9.76 4.56
N ALA A 136 11.46 10.25 3.74
CA ALA A 136 11.53 11.67 3.37
C ALA A 136 10.27 12.13 2.62
N ALA A 137 9.69 11.28 1.76
CA ALA A 137 8.43 11.59 1.06
C ALA A 137 7.26 11.71 2.04
N ALA A 138 7.18 10.83 3.04
CA ALA A 138 6.15 10.87 4.07
C ALA A 138 6.31 12.10 4.98
N GLU A 139 7.55 12.41 5.42
CA GLU A 139 7.85 13.59 6.23
C GLU A 139 7.52 14.89 5.48
N ARG A 140 7.85 14.96 4.20
CA ARG A 140 7.45 16.09 3.34
C ARG A 140 5.92 16.25 3.26
N ALA A 141 5.15 15.17 3.33
CA ALA A 141 3.69 15.22 3.35
C ALA A 141 3.12 15.64 4.73
N GLY A 142 3.98 15.76 5.76
CA GLY A 142 3.64 16.22 7.10
C GLY A 142 3.65 15.14 8.18
N PHE A 143 3.93 13.89 7.83
CA PHE A 143 4.06 12.80 8.78
C PHE A 143 5.33 12.89 9.63
N GLN A 144 5.30 12.22 10.77
CA GLN A 144 6.49 11.95 11.59
C GLN A 144 6.69 10.44 11.69
N LEU A 145 7.90 9.97 11.41
CA LEU A 145 8.26 8.58 11.63
C LEU A 145 8.26 8.27 13.12
N LEU A 146 7.49 7.27 13.54
CA LEU A 146 7.46 6.78 14.91
C LEU A 146 8.34 5.55 15.12
N GLN A 147 8.32 4.63 14.15
CA GLN A 147 9.00 3.34 14.29
C GLN A 147 9.24 2.71 12.92
N SER A 148 10.34 2.01 12.80
CA SER A 148 10.60 1.01 11.76
C SER A 148 10.69 -0.39 12.37
N SER A 149 10.45 -1.43 11.56
CA SER A 149 10.53 -2.82 12.01
C SER A 149 11.07 -3.71 10.89
N GLU A 150 11.93 -4.65 11.27
CA GLU A 150 12.52 -5.66 10.39
C GLU A 150 11.67 -6.95 10.31
N ILE A 151 10.43 -6.95 10.80
CA ILE A 151 9.56 -8.13 10.83
C ILE A 151 9.30 -8.73 9.44
N ASN A 152 9.35 -7.91 8.41
CA ASN A 152 9.19 -8.31 7.00
C ASN A 152 10.51 -8.30 6.22
N ALA A 153 11.65 -8.21 6.90
CA ALA A 153 12.95 -8.28 6.25
C ALA A 153 13.24 -9.69 5.71
N ASN A 154 13.82 -9.74 4.53
CA ASN A 154 14.29 -10.99 3.94
C ASN A 154 15.72 -10.83 3.40
N PRO A 155 16.74 -11.26 4.15
CA PRO A 155 18.14 -11.14 3.72
C PRO A 155 18.51 -12.04 2.52
N LYS A 156 17.64 -12.97 2.12
CA LYS A 156 17.83 -13.79 0.92
C LYS A 156 17.48 -13.05 -0.36
N ASP A 157 16.72 -11.94 -0.25
CA ASP A 157 16.32 -11.14 -1.40
C ASP A 157 17.49 -10.25 -1.85
N THR A 158 18.15 -10.65 -2.94
CA THR A 158 19.31 -9.95 -3.52
C THR A 158 18.94 -8.77 -4.41
N LYS A 159 17.65 -8.67 -4.82
CA LYS A 159 17.04 -7.52 -5.53
C LYS A 159 17.57 -7.26 -6.95
N ASP A 160 18.30 -8.22 -7.52
CA ASP A 160 18.98 -8.15 -8.84
C ASP A 160 18.34 -9.06 -9.90
N TYR A 161 17.05 -9.30 -9.78
CA TYR A 161 16.31 -10.21 -10.66
C TYR A 161 15.88 -9.55 -11.96
N PRO A 162 15.79 -10.30 -13.09
CA PRO A 162 15.41 -9.76 -14.40
C PRO A 162 14.03 -9.10 -14.47
N LYS A 163 13.15 -9.41 -13.51
CA LYS A 163 11.81 -8.84 -13.34
C LYS A 163 11.65 -8.09 -12.01
N GLY A 164 12.76 -7.70 -11.39
CA GLY A 164 12.75 -7.10 -10.06
C GLY A 164 11.94 -7.92 -9.05
N VAL A 165 11.23 -7.28 -8.17
CA VAL A 165 10.40 -7.92 -7.13
C VAL A 165 9.38 -8.92 -7.70
N TYR A 166 8.95 -8.73 -8.93
CA TYR A 166 7.93 -9.58 -9.55
C TYR A 166 8.45 -10.99 -9.92
N ALA A 167 9.78 -11.22 -9.91
CA ALA A 167 10.35 -12.56 -10.04
C ALA A 167 10.04 -13.43 -8.81
N LEU A 168 9.88 -12.82 -7.65
CA LEU A 168 9.63 -13.49 -6.37
C LEU A 168 8.15 -13.88 -6.16
N PRO A 169 7.84 -14.77 -5.20
CA PRO A 169 6.47 -15.02 -4.74
C PRO A 169 5.78 -13.74 -4.23
N PRO A 170 4.46 -13.60 -4.41
CA PRO A 170 3.56 -14.59 -5.03
C PRO A 170 3.48 -14.49 -6.56
N THR A 171 4.11 -13.49 -7.17
CA THR A 171 3.94 -13.19 -8.61
C THR A 171 4.63 -14.22 -9.50
N LEU A 172 5.88 -14.58 -9.20
CA LEU A 172 6.69 -15.55 -9.96
C LEU A 172 6.67 -15.27 -11.48
N ALA A 173 6.93 -14.01 -11.86
CA ALA A 173 6.82 -13.52 -13.24
C ALA A 173 7.79 -14.17 -14.23
N MET A 174 8.76 -14.97 -13.75
CA MET A 174 9.66 -15.79 -14.57
C MET A 174 9.03 -17.12 -15.01
N GLY A 175 7.80 -17.42 -14.55
CA GLY A 175 7.08 -18.66 -14.89
C GLY A 175 7.77 -19.90 -14.36
N LEU A 176 8.22 -20.78 -15.26
CA LEU A 176 8.94 -22.00 -14.90
C LEU A 176 10.46 -21.80 -14.83
N THR A 177 10.99 -20.67 -15.33
CA THR A 177 12.42 -20.39 -15.32
C THR A 177 12.88 -20.17 -13.89
N ASP A 178 13.82 -20.97 -13.41
CA ASP A 178 14.42 -20.90 -12.06
C ASP A 178 13.40 -20.84 -10.93
N ARG A 179 12.24 -21.43 -11.14
CA ARG A 179 11.09 -21.32 -10.21
C ARG A 179 11.44 -21.76 -8.80
N ASP A 180 12.15 -22.88 -8.65
CA ASP A 180 12.53 -23.41 -7.34
C ASP A 180 13.51 -22.47 -6.61
N TYR A 181 14.39 -21.80 -7.36
CA TYR A 181 15.28 -20.78 -6.82
C TYR A 181 14.48 -19.60 -6.24
N TYR A 182 13.52 -19.03 -7.00
CA TYR A 182 12.70 -17.95 -6.51
C TYR A 182 11.79 -18.34 -5.34
N LEU A 183 11.27 -19.56 -5.36
CA LEU A 183 10.51 -20.10 -4.23
C LEU A 183 11.36 -20.27 -2.96
N ALA A 184 12.65 -20.67 -3.11
CA ALA A 184 13.56 -20.81 -1.97
C ALA A 184 14.00 -19.47 -1.35
N ILE A 185 13.99 -18.38 -2.13
CA ILE A 185 14.17 -17.01 -1.61
C ILE A 185 12.95 -16.63 -0.77
N GLY A 186 11.75 -16.92 -1.27
CA GLY A 186 10.50 -16.52 -0.63
C GLY A 186 10.03 -15.13 -1.08
N GLU A 187 9.24 -14.46 -0.25
CA GLU A 187 8.79 -13.10 -0.54
C GLU A 187 9.94 -12.09 -0.42
N SER A 188 9.77 -10.94 -1.05
CA SER A 188 10.76 -9.85 -1.06
C SER A 188 11.13 -9.34 0.33
N ASP A 189 12.30 -8.72 0.42
CA ASP A 189 12.67 -7.88 1.55
C ASP A 189 11.80 -6.62 1.60
N ARG A 190 11.20 -6.34 2.78
CA ARG A 190 10.24 -5.24 2.92
C ARG A 190 10.53 -4.41 4.17
N MET A 191 10.56 -3.09 3.97
CA MET A 191 10.46 -2.14 5.07
C MET A 191 9.07 -2.20 5.69
N THR A 192 8.99 -2.00 7.00
CA THR A 192 7.73 -1.84 7.74
C THR A 192 7.85 -0.58 8.57
N LEU A 193 7.07 0.44 8.20
CA LEU A 193 7.18 1.80 8.73
C LEU A 193 5.87 2.20 9.41
N LYS A 194 5.99 2.86 10.54
CA LYS A 194 4.88 3.46 11.27
C LYS A 194 5.09 4.96 11.39
N PHE A 195 4.16 5.73 10.85
CA PHE A 195 4.15 7.18 10.93
C PHE A 195 2.94 7.67 11.74
N THR A 196 3.01 8.92 12.20
CA THR A 196 1.85 9.62 12.77
C THR A 196 1.62 10.95 12.07
N LYS A 197 0.35 11.34 11.97
CA LYS A 197 -0.01 12.74 11.76
C LYS A 197 0.11 13.43 13.11
N PRO A 198 0.93 14.49 13.24
CA PRO A 198 1.07 15.20 14.51
C PRO A 198 -0.27 15.63 15.10
N ALA A 199 -0.41 15.51 16.42
CA ALA A 199 -1.57 16.06 17.10
C ALA A 199 -1.58 17.59 16.96
N ARG A 200 -2.78 18.18 16.97
CA ARG A 200 -2.87 19.64 17.03
C ARG A 200 -2.28 20.12 18.35
N ALA A 201 -1.45 21.16 18.30
CA ALA A 201 -1.04 21.83 19.54
C ALA A 201 -2.30 22.26 20.31
N ALA A 202 -2.30 22.07 21.63
CA ALA A 202 -3.35 22.64 22.45
C ALA A 202 -3.40 24.14 22.18
N ALA A 203 -4.57 24.68 21.87
CA ALA A 203 -4.75 26.13 21.81
C ALA A 203 -4.63 26.66 23.26
N ASP A 204 -3.62 27.47 23.49
CA ASP A 204 -3.46 28.21 24.78
C ASP A 204 -4.57 29.20 24.98
#